data_f571077d9747fe7372ed0e0b7ccf8e4c
#
_entry.id   f571077d9747fe7372ed0e0b7ccf8e4c
#
_cell.length_a   1.000
_cell.length_b   1.000
_cell.length_c   1.000
_cell.angle_alpha   90.00
_cell.angle_beta   90.00
_cell.angle_gamma   90.00
#
_symmetry.space_group_name_H-M   'P 1'
#
loop_
_entity.id
_entity.type
_entity.pdbx_description
1 polymer ?
#
loop_
_entity_poly.entity_id
_entity_poly.type
_entity_poly.pdbx_seq_one_letter_code
_entity_poly.pdbx_strand_id
1 'polypeptide(L)'
;MTRRIVLLAGAVSLLFSLPPRAAQAQTAPDATASTDRHARLDHLLQRFVDPQGDVDYAALQAHADSVLTPYLQRLAAARPSSRSRDARLALWINAYNAYTLKLIVDHYPVTSIRAIEGPVEGKTPFQRPVGRVADTMRTLDEIEHEIIRGRFDEPRIHFALVCAAKSCPRLRREAYTGARLDAQLHDQAHRFLHSKKNRIPAGDGHIALSRILKWYGSDFGPTTAALQRALAPYFEGAVQDSLAQGAYEVRYRPYDWTLNSQSLDEGAWSPGKRSGS
;
A
#
# COMPACT_ATOMS: atom_id res chain seq x y z
N MET A 1 28.18 -82.47 -43.57
CA MET A 1 28.52 -81.17 -44.19
C MET A 1 27.24 -80.35 -44.25
N THR A 2 26.99 -79.44 -43.27
CA THR A 2 25.75 -78.70 -43.15
C THR A 2 26.09 -77.22 -43.16
N ARG A 3 25.77 -76.52 -44.27
CA ARG A 3 25.98 -75.11 -44.43
C ARG A 3 24.88 -74.34 -43.67
N ARG A 4 25.28 -73.52 -42.72
CA ARG A 4 24.40 -72.51 -42.05
C ARG A 4 24.37 -71.23 -42.90
N ILE A 5 23.19 -70.83 -43.31
CA ILE A 5 22.89 -69.52 -43.94
C ILE A 5 22.64 -68.53 -42.79
N VAL A 6 23.41 -67.46 -42.78
CA VAL A 6 23.21 -66.32 -41.86
C VAL A 6 22.40 -65.27 -42.61
N LEU A 7 21.18 -65.00 -42.18
CA LEU A 7 20.37 -63.87 -42.64
C LEU A 7 20.70 -62.63 -41.82
N LEU A 8 21.27 -61.61 -42.45
CA LEU A 8 21.40 -60.28 -41.90
C LEU A 8 20.08 -59.53 -42.08
N ALA A 9 19.44 -59.21 -40.95
CA ALA A 9 18.27 -58.29 -40.93
C ALA A 9 18.79 -56.86 -40.76
N GLY A 10 18.68 -56.07 -41.83
CA GLY A 10 18.97 -54.61 -41.74
C GLY A 10 17.81 -53.87 -41.09
N ALA A 11 18.10 -53.25 -39.93
CA ALA A 11 17.14 -52.35 -39.29
C ALA A 11 17.28 -50.94 -39.92
N VAL A 12 16.26 -50.48 -40.61
CA VAL A 12 16.14 -49.11 -41.09
C VAL A 12 15.57 -48.24 -39.95
N SER A 13 16.42 -47.43 -39.34
CA SER A 13 16.01 -46.44 -38.34
C SER A 13 15.44 -45.23 -39.03
N LEU A 14 14.14 -45.03 -39.02
CA LEU A 14 13.46 -43.79 -39.39
C LEU A 14 13.63 -42.76 -38.29
N LEU A 15 14.50 -41.78 -38.52
CA LEU A 15 14.63 -40.59 -37.68
C LEU A 15 13.46 -39.66 -37.92
N PHE A 16 12.46 -39.66 -37.04
CA PHE A 16 11.42 -38.63 -37.02
C PHE A 16 12.01 -37.35 -36.44
N SER A 17 12.29 -36.39 -37.31
CA SER A 17 12.64 -35.02 -36.91
C SER A 17 11.37 -34.31 -36.42
N LEU A 18 11.25 -34.13 -35.10
CA LEU A 18 10.23 -33.25 -34.52
C LEU A 18 10.55 -31.79 -34.88
N PRO A 19 9.58 -31.00 -35.33
CA PRO A 19 9.82 -29.57 -35.55
C PRO A 19 10.12 -28.86 -34.24
N PRO A 20 10.98 -27.83 -34.24
CA PRO A 20 11.27 -27.05 -33.04
C PRO A 20 9.96 -26.42 -32.54
N ARG A 21 9.63 -26.74 -31.30
CA ARG A 21 8.50 -26.13 -30.58
C ARG A 21 8.82 -24.65 -30.44
N ALA A 22 8.13 -23.79 -31.18
CA ALA A 22 8.23 -22.35 -31.01
C ALA A 22 7.99 -22.00 -29.54
N ALA A 23 9.00 -21.45 -28.89
CA ALA A 23 8.86 -20.89 -27.56
C ALA A 23 7.87 -19.75 -27.67
N GLN A 24 6.65 -19.96 -27.14
CA GLN A 24 5.70 -18.89 -26.96
C GLN A 24 6.34 -17.92 -25.97
N ALA A 25 6.76 -16.78 -26.48
CA ALA A 25 7.15 -15.66 -25.65
C ALA A 25 5.96 -15.34 -24.75
N GLN A 26 6.06 -15.67 -23.47
CA GLN A 26 5.13 -15.19 -22.46
C GLN A 26 5.31 -13.67 -22.45
N THR A 27 4.37 -12.97 -23.09
CA THR A 27 4.25 -11.52 -22.99
C THR A 27 4.15 -11.18 -21.52
N ALA A 28 5.13 -10.43 -21.00
CA ALA A 28 5.10 -9.89 -19.66
C ALA A 28 3.76 -9.17 -19.47
N PRO A 29 3.07 -9.33 -18.32
CA PRO A 29 1.79 -8.70 -18.10
C PRO A 29 1.97 -7.18 -18.24
N ASP A 30 1.17 -6.62 -19.10
CA ASP A 30 1.19 -5.26 -19.59
C ASP A 30 1.25 -4.23 -18.44
N ALA A 31 2.42 -3.61 -18.25
CA ALA A 31 2.63 -2.55 -17.25
C ALA A 31 1.70 -1.35 -17.52
N THR A 32 1.32 -1.11 -18.77
CA THR A 32 0.39 -0.06 -19.18
C THR A 32 -1.03 -0.34 -18.72
N ALA A 33 -1.49 -1.60 -18.78
CA ALA A 33 -2.81 -2.00 -18.29
C ALA A 33 -2.94 -1.89 -16.76
N SER A 34 -1.82 -1.92 -16.02
CA SER A 34 -1.82 -1.72 -14.56
C SER A 34 -1.99 -0.25 -14.19
N THR A 35 -1.35 0.67 -14.93
CA THR A 35 -1.42 2.12 -14.68
C THR A 35 -2.83 2.66 -14.99
N ASP A 36 -3.47 2.20 -16.06
CA ASP A 36 -4.82 2.63 -16.44
C ASP A 36 -5.89 2.25 -15.40
N ARG A 37 -5.69 1.14 -14.67
CA ARG A 37 -6.67 0.67 -13.67
C ARG A 37 -6.82 1.59 -12.46
N HIS A 38 -5.78 2.31 -12.09
CA HIS A 38 -5.77 3.21 -10.94
C HIS A 38 -5.76 4.69 -11.34
N ALA A 39 -5.80 5.03 -12.63
CA ALA A 39 -5.77 6.41 -13.14
C ALA A 39 -6.86 7.30 -12.53
N ARG A 40 -8.06 6.75 -12.23
CA ARG A 40 -9.12 7.49 -11.56
C ARG A 40 -8.76 7.83 -10.12
N LEU A 41 -8.08 6.93 -9.41
CA LEU A 41 -7.58 7.21 -8.06
C LEU A 41 -6.44 8.23 -8.11
N ASP A 42 -5.51 8.11 -9.06
CA ASP A 42 -4.45 9.10 -9.28
C ASP A 42 -5.03 10.49 -9.46
N HIS A 43 -6.02 10.62 -10.34
CA HIS A 43 -6.68 11.91 -10.60
C HIS A 43 -7.35 12.47 -9.33
N LEU A 44 -8.05 11.63 -8.56
CA LEU A 44 -8.65 12.01 -7.28
C LEU A 44 -7.59 12.49 -6.30
N LEU A 45 -6.53 11.69 -6.09
CA LEU A 45 -5.48 12.00 -5.15
C LEU A 45 -4.71 13.29 -5.53
N GLN A 46 -4.43 13.48 -6.81
CA GLN A 46 -3.77 14.70 -7.29
C GLN A 46 -4.64 15.95 -7.09
N ARG A 47 -5.95 15.82 -7.20
CA ARG A 47 -6.89 16.94 -7.11
C ARG A 47 -7.20 17.35 -5.68
N PHE A 48 -7.36 16.40 -4.76
CA PHE A 48 -7.90 16.65 -3.42
C PHE A 48 -6.89 16.44 -2.29
N VAL A 49 -5.69 15.95 -2.58
CA VAL A 49 -4.64 15.72 -1.58
C VAL A 49 -3.48 16.69 -1.85
N ASP A 50 -3.07 17.41 -0.82
CA ASP A 50 -1.95 18.35 -0.91
C ASP A 50 -0.58 17.62 -0.84
N PRO A 51 0.55 18.34 -1.05
CA PRO A 51 1.87 17.75 -0.91
C PRO A 51 2.20 17.20 0.47
N GLN A 52 1.51 17.59 1.52
CA GLN A 52 1.67 17.13 2.90
C GLN A 52 0.87 15.85 3.17
N GLY A 53 -0.07 15.52 2.29
CA GLY A 53 -0.97 14.37 2.39
C GLY A 53 -2.25 14.67 3.16
N ASP A 54 -2.54 15.95 3.37
CA ASP A 54 -3.80 16.41 3.92
C ASP A 54 -4.86 16.51 2.81
N VAL A 55 -6.11 16.25 3.15
CA VAL A 55 -7.20 16.09 2.20
C VAL A 55 -8.18 17.26 2.28
N ASP A 56 -8.58 17.80 1.13
CA ASP A 56 -9.72 18.70 1.03
C ASP A 56 -11.02 17.85 1.01
N TYR A 57 -11.48 17.50 2.21
CA TYR A 57 -12.66 16.66 2.37
C TYR A 57 -13.94 17.36 1.93
N ALA A 58 -14.06 18.67 2.08
CA ALA A 58 -15.22 19.42 1.65
C ALA A 58 -15.36 19.39 0.12
N ALA A 59 -14.28 19.69 -0.60
CA ALA A 59 -14.28 19.60 -2.05
C ALA A 59 -14.43 18.15 -2.55
N LEU A 60 -13.81 17.17 -1.87
CA LEU A 60 -13.96 15.77 -2.22
C LEU A 60 -15.41 15.29 -2.04
N GLN A 61 -16.09 15.70 -0.95
CA GLN A 61 -17.50 15.39 -0.71
C GLN A 61 -18.39 15.94 -1.83
N ALA A 62 -18.19 17.20 -2.22
CA ALA A 62 -18.97 17.84 -3.28
C ALA A 62 -18.81 17.15 -4.66
N HIS A 63 -17.75 16.37 -4.86
CA HIS A 63 -17.45 15.71 -6.13
C HIS A 63 -17.41 14.16 -6.02
N ALA A 64 -17.78 13.58 -4.87
CA ALA A 64 -17.60 12.16 -4.60
C ALA A 64 -18.24 11.26 -5.67
N ASP A 65 -19.44 11.58 -6.11
CA ASP A 65 -20.16 10.78 -7.12
C ASP A 65 -19.47 10.76 -8.48
N SER A 66 -18.75 11.80 -8.83
CA SER A 66 -18.07 11.90 -10.14
C SER A 66 -16.63 11.35 -10.11
N VAL A 67 -15.95 11.34 -8.96
CA VAL A 67 -14.54 10.96 -8.90
C VAL A 67 -14.28 9.72 -8.03
N LEU A 68 -14.91 9.59 -6.87
CA LEU A 68 -14.68 8.50 -5.93
C LEU A 68 -15.54 7.28 -6.26
N THR A 69 -16.86 7.47 -6.41
CA THR A 69 -17.82 6.38 -6.70
C THR A 69 -17.42 5.53 -7.92
N PRO A 70 -17.01 6.09 -9.08
CA PRO A 70 -16.58 5.28 -10.22
C PRO A 70 -15.31 4.45 -9.94
N TYR A 71 -14.43 4.91 -9.06
CA TYR A 71 -13.27 4.10 -8.65
C TYR A 71 -13.69 2.94 -7.73
N LEU A 72 -14.59 3.19 -6.78
CA LEU A 72 -15.10 2.15 -5.87
C LEU A 72 -15.86 1.05 -6.64
N GLN A 73 -16.60 1.41 -7.70
CA GLN A 73 -17.22 0.42 -8.61
C GLN A 73 -16.17 -0.47 -9.30
N ARG A 74 -15.02 0.10 -9.69
CA ARG A 74 -13.91 -0.70 -10.24
C ARG A 74 -13.30 -1.63 -9.20
N LEU A 75 -13.21 -1.23 -7.93
CA LEU A 75 -12.78 -2.11 -6.84
C LEU A 75 -13.75 -3.27 -6.63
N ALA A 76 -15.05 -2.99 -6.69
CA ALA A 76 -16.08 -4.03 -6.58
C ALA A 76 -15.94 -5.09 -7.70
N ALA A 77 -15.67 -4.67 -8.93
CA ALA A 77 -15.48 -5.56 -10.09
C ALA A 77 -14.05 -6.13 -10.20
N ALA A 78 -13.15 -5.85 -9.27
CA ALA A 78 -11.76 -6.29 -9.35
C ALA A 78 -11.63 -7.82 -9.29
N ARG A 79 -10.58 -8.34 -9.93
CA ARG A 79 -10.21 -9.78 -9.91
C ARG A 79 -8.78 -9.92 -9.36
N PRO A 80 -8.61 -10.01 -8.02
CA PRO A 80 -7.28 -10.08 -7.40
C PRO A 80 -6.50 -11.33 -7.81
N SER A 81 -7.17 -12.48 -7.96
CA SER A 81 -6.54 -13.77 -8.25
C SER A 81 -5.78 -13.81 -9.58
N SER A 82 -6.17 -12.99 -10.55
CA SER A 82 -5.50 -12.89 -11.86
C SER A 82 -4.29 -11.96 -11.89
N ARG A 83 -3.84 -11.43 -10.73
CA ARG A 83 -2.77 -10.43 -10.63
C ARG A 83 -1.50 -11.02 -10.02
N SER A 84 -0.36 -10.41 -10.31
CA SER A 84 0.88 -10.68 -9.58
C SER A 84 0.72 -10.35 -8.08
N ARG A 85 1.62 -10.87 -7.22
CA ARG A 85 1.63 -10.58 -5.77
C ARG A 85 1.58 -9.06 -5.52
N ASP A 86 2.46 -8.32 -6.16
CA ASP A 86 2.60 -6.88 -5.92
C ASP A 86 1.41 -6.08 -6.46
N ALA A 87 0.85 -6.47 -7.60
CA ALA A 87 -0.37 -5.85 -8.10
C ALA A 87 -1.60 -6.16 -7.23
N ARG A 88 -1.62 -7.31 -6.54
CA ARG A 88 -2.64 -7.61 -5.53
C ARG A 88 -2.48 -6.76 -4.28
N LEU A 89 -1.25 -6.65 -3.77
CA LEU A 89 -0.99 -5.82 -2.59
C LEU A 89 -1.30 -4.35 -2.87
N ALA A 90 -0.86 -3.82 -4.02
CA ALA A 90 -1.19 -2.46 -4.47
C ALA A 90 -2.71 -2.22 -4.54
N LEU A 91 -3.46 -3.20 -5.09
CA LEU A 91 -4.93 -3.12 -5.12
C LEU A 91 -5.53 -2.99 -3.72
N TRP A 92 -5.08 -3.79 -2.75
CA TRP A 92 -5.62 -3.78 -1.41
C TRP A 92 -5.24 -2.51 -0.62
N ILE A 93 -4.01 -2.00 -0.79
CA ILE A 93 -3.61 -0.70 -0.21
C ILE A 93 -4.49 0.43 -0.76
N ASN A 94 -4.67 0.47 -2.08
CA ASN A 94 -5.54 1.46 -2.72
C ASN A 94 -7.00 1.33 -2.28
N ALA A 95 -7.50 0.11 -2.10
CA ALA A 95 -8.85 -0.15 -1.61
C ALA A 95 -9.04 0.39 -0.19
N TYR A 96 -8.12 0.09 0.73
CA TYR A 96 -8.14 0.60 2.09
C TYR A 96 -8.20 2.13 2.11
N ASN A 97 -7.27 2.79 1.39
CA ASN A 97 -7.18 4.24 1.37
C ASN A 97 -8.43 4.88 0.73
N ALA A 98 -8.94 4.33 -0.38
CA ALA A 98 -10.13 4.84 -1.04
C ALA A 98 -11.40 4.68 -0.16
N TYR A 99 -11.53 3.55 0.54
CA TYR A 99 -12.66 3.34 1.46
C TYR A 99 -12.52 4.14 2.76
N THR A 100 -11.31 4.45 3.20
CA THR A 100 -11.09 5.41 4.28
C THR A 100 -11.57 6.81 3.87
N LEU A 101 -11.21 7.27 2.66
CA LEU A 101 -11.72 8.53 2.11
C LEU A 101 -13.25 8.52 2.03
N LYS A 102 -13.83 7.42 1.52
CA LYS A 102 -15.28 7.27 1.46
C LYS A 102 -15.93 7.37 2.84
N LEU A 103 -15.40 6.66 3.83
CA LEU A 103 -15.96 6.67 5.18
C LEU A 103 -15.96 8.08 5.78
N ILE A 104 -14.91 8.86 5.57
CA ILE A 104 -14.89 10.25 6.01
C ILE A 104 -15.89 11.11 5.23
N VAL A 105 -15.92 11.01 3.89
CA VAL A 105 -16.81 11.79 3.00
C VAL A 105 -18.28 11.55 3.35
N ASP A 106 -18.67 10.30 3.63
CA ASP A 106 -20.03 9.93 4.00
C ASP A 106 -20.49 10.55 5.34
N HIS A 107 -19.54 10.94 6.20
CA HIS A 107 -19.83 11.48 7.54
C HIS A 107 -19.32 12.91 7.74
N TYR A 108 -18.75 13.51 6.72
CA TYR A 108 -18.20 14.87 6.81
C TYR A 108 -19.31 15.92 7.00
N PRO A 109 -19.14 16.94 7.91
CA PRO A 109 -17.90 17.24 8.63
C PRO A 109 -17.74 16.42 9.92
N VAL A 110 -16.54 15.87 10.13
CA VAL A 110 -16.13 15.20 11.36
C VAL A 110 -14.74 15.67 11.78
N THR A 111 -14.44 15.67 13.06
CA THR A 111 -13.12 16.09 13.58
C THR A 111 -12.11 14.95 13.60
N SER A 112 -12.56 13.71 13.49
CA SER A 112 -11.75 12.50 13.55
C SER A 112 -12.53 11.33 12.97
N ILE A 113 -11.86 10.35 12.36
CA ILE A 113 -12.48 9.07 12.01
C ILE A 113 -13.09 8.38 13.24
N ARG A 114 -12.52 8.58 14.42
CA ARG A 114 -13.00 8.02 15.69
C ARG A 114 -14.30 8.65 16.20
N ALA A 115 -14.70 9.79 15.65
CA ALA A 115 -16.00 10.39 15.94
C ALA A 115 -17.14 9.72 15.17
N ILE A 116 -16.82 8.86 14.21
CA ILE A 116 -17.81 8.06 13.49
C ILE A 116 -18.15 6.84 14.34
N GLU A 117 -19.43 6.60 14.56
CA GLU A 117 -19.88 5.45 15.33
C GLU A 117 -19.54 4.12 14.63
N GLY A 118 -19.27 3.09 15.40
CA GLY A 118 -19.16 1.71 14.91
C GLY A 118 -20.49 1.17 14.36
N PRO A 119 -20.52 -0.01 13.77
CA PRO A 119 -21.76 -0.61 13.24
C PRO A 119 -22.74 -1.01 14.34
N VAL A 120 -22.22 -1.29 15.52
CA VAL A 120 -22.96 -1.58 16.76
C VAL A 120 -22.13 -1.11 17.95
N GLU A 121 -22.74 -1.04 19.12
CA GLU A 121 -22.05 -0.70 20.37
C GLU A 121 -20.80 -1.57 20.61
N GLY A 122 -19.73 -0.95 21.06
CA GLY A 122 -18.42 -1.61 21.32
C GLY A 122 -17.57 -1.88 20.06
N LYS A 123 -18.08 -1.54 18.86
CA LYS A 123 -17.31 -1.64 17.61
C LYS A 123 -16.75 -0.28 17.20
N THR A 124 -15.64 -0.34 16.47
CA THR A 124 -14.97 0.84 15.93
C THR A 124 -15.48 1.20 14.53
N PRO A 125 -15.27 2.43 14.04
CA PRO A 125 -15.61 2.79 12.66
C PRO A 125 -14.88 1.92 11.61
N PHE A 126 -13.72 1.37 11.93
CA PHE A 126 -12.95 0.48 11.04
C PHE A 126 -13.66 -0.86 10.80
N GLN A 127 -14.58 -1.24 11.66
CA GLN A 127 -15.38 -2.48 11.57
C GLN A 127 -16.74 -2.25 10.87
N ARG A 128 -16.98 -1.04 10.36
CA ARG A 128 -18.18 -0.79 9.51
C ARG A 128 -17.98 -1.39 8.12
N PRO A 129 -18.99 -2.00 7.51
CA PRO A 129 -18.98 -2.30 6.09
C PRO A 129 -18.83 -1.00 5.28
N VAL A 130 -17.75 -0.88 4.51
CA VAL A 130 -17.42 0.34 3.75
C VAL A 130 -17.72 0.21 2.25
N GLY A 131 -17.73 -1.02 1.73
CA GLY A 131 -18.04 -1.28 0.33
C GLY A 131 -17.50 -2.60 -0.18
N ARG A 132 -17.64 -2.84 -1.49
CA ARG A 132 -17.25 -4.12 -2.11
C ARG A 132 -15.86 -4.03 -2.71
N VAL A 133 -15.05 -5.06 -2.47
CA VAL A 133 -13.82 -5.33 -3.22
C VAL A 133 -13.91 -6.78 -3.71
N ALA A 134 -13.68 -6.99 -5.01
CA ALA A 134 -13.81 -8.31 -5.62
C ALA A 134 -15.16 -8.97 -5.27
N ASP A 135 -16.23 -8.22 -5.45
CA ASP A 135 -17.63 -8.62 -5.22
C ASP A 135 -18.02 -8.94 -3.76
N THR A 136 -17.09 -8.81 -2.83
CA THR A 136 -17.33 -9.09 -1.41
C THR A 136 -17.37 -7.78 -0.61
N MET A 137 -18.40 -7.60 0.23
CA MET A 137 -18.49 -6.50 1.18
C MET A 137 -17.33 -6.62 2.17
N ARG A 138 -16.66 -5.49 2.45
CA ARG A 138 -15.49 -5.42 3.32
C ARG A 138 -15.60 -4.31 4.35
N THR A 139 -14.89 -4.50 5.45
CA THR A 139 -14.56 -3.47 6.43
C THR A 139 -13.10 -3.04 6.24
N LEU A 140 -12.69 -1.92 6.82
CA LEU A 140 -11.27 -1.52 6.82
C LEU A 140 -10.42 -2.52 7.64
N ASP A 141 -10.94 -2.99 8.78
CA ASP A 141 -10.31 -4.01 9.62
C ASP A 141 -10.02 -5.29 8.83
N GLU A 142 -11.00 -5.83 8.09
CA GLU A 142 -10.80 -7.03 7.25
C GLU A 142 -9.74 -6.81 6.16
N ILE A 143 -9.76 -5.64 5.50
CA ILE A 143 -8.77 -5.33 4.46
C ILE A 143 -7.37 -5.28 5.06
N GLU A 144 -7.19 -4.60 6.21
CA GLU A 144 -5.88 -4.46 6.85
C GLU A 144 -5.41 -5.77 7.48
N HIS A 145 -6.21 -6.36 8.37
CA HIS A 145 -5.73 -7.42 9.25
C HIS A 145 -5.85 -8.82 8.63
N GLU A 146 -6.95 -9.13 7.94
CA GLU A 146 -7.16 -10.46 7.38
C GLU A 146 -6.56 -10.62 5.99
N ILE A 147 -6.59 -9.54 5.18
CA ILE A 147 -6.14 -9.63 3.80
C ILE A 147 -4.72 -9.15 3.65
N ILE A 148 -4.40 -7.91 4.03
CA ILE A 148 -3.06 -7.37 3.82
C ILE A 148 -2.08 -8.05 4.78
N ARG A 149 -2.24 -7.90 6.08
CA ARG A 149 -1.34 -8.48 7.08
C ARG A 149 -1.37 -10.00 7.09
N GLY A 150 -2.55 -10.60 6.86
CA GLY A 150 -2.70 -12.07 6.89
C GLY A 150 -2.16 -12.80 5.66
N ARG A 151 -1.93 -12.10 4.52
CA ARG A 151 -1.56 -12.74 3.25
C ARG A 151 -0.31 -12.19 2.59
N PHE A 152 0.24 -11.08 3.12
CA PHE A 152 1.44 -10.45 2.58
C PHE A 152 2.42 -10.18 3.71
N ASP A 153 3.61 -10.74 3.58
CA ASP A 153 4.74 -10.43 4.46
C ASP A 153 5.41 -9.14 3.94
N GLU A 154 4.88 -7.99 4.38
CA GLU A 154 5.32 -6.68 3.93
C GLU A 154 5.03 -5.60 4.99
N PRO A 155 5.89 -5.42 5.99
CA PRO A 155 5.64 -4.49 7.10
C PRO A 155 5.57 -3.02 6.68
N ARG A 156 6.12 -2.65 5.52
CA ARG A 156 6.05 -1.27 5.01
C ARG A 156 4.63 -0.81 4.69
N ILE A 157 3.65 -1.72 4.67
CA ILE A 157 2.23 -1.35 4.51
C ILE A 157 1.76 -0.39 5.59
N HIS A 158 2.35 -0.46 6.78
CA HIS A 158 2.02 0.45 7.89
C HIS A 158 2.45 1.91 7.63
N PHE A 159 3.24 2.17 6.59
CA PHE A 159 3.56 3.50 6.09
C PHE A 159 2.72 3.90 4.87
N ALA A 160 1.87 2.99 4.37
CA ALA A 160 1.05 3.17 3.17
C ALA A 160 -0.46 3.24 3.45
N LEU A 161 -0.92 2.59 4.52
CA LEU A 161 -2.31 2.63 4.96
C LEU A 161 -2.56 3.90 5.78
N VAL A 162 -3.56 4.69 5.37
CA VAL A 162 -3.83 6.01 5.96
C VAL A 162 -5.24 6.02 6.56
N CYS A 163 -5.30 6.11 7.89
CA CYS A 163 -6.55 6.09 8.67
C CYS A 163 -7.17 7.49 8.88
N ALA A 164 -6.90 8.44 8.00
CA ALA A 164 -7.43 9.81 8.04
C ALA A 164 -7.06 10.64 9.28
N ALA A 165 -5.96 10.33 9.98
CA ALA A 165 -5.51 11.07 11.16
C ALA A 165 -4.22 11.84 10.89
N LYS A 166 -3.99 12.97 11.58
CA LYS A 166 -2.75 13.78 11.47
C LYS A 166 -1.50 12.97 11.79
N SER A 167 -1.57 11.97 12.68
CA SER A 167 -0.45 11.08 13.00
C SER A 167 -0.27 9.91 12.03
N CYS A 168 -1.18 9.69 11.06
CA CYS A 168 -1.00 8.70 10.00
C CYS A 168 0.20 9.03 9.11
N PRO A 169 0.74 8.07 8.39
CA PRO A 169 1.57 8.34 7.23
C PRO A 169 0.87 9.30 6.26
N ARG A 170 1.66 9.99 5.48
CA ARG A 170 1.13 10.90 4.45
C ARG A 170 0.36 10.11 3.40
N LEU A 171 -0.86 10.53 3.06
CA LEU A 171 -1.56 9.98 1.90
C LEU A 171 -0.80 10.39 0.63
N ARG A 172 -0.41 9.42 -0.19
CA ARG A 172 0.27 9.69 -1.48
C ARG A 172 -0.70 10.34 -2.46
N ARG A 173 -0.16 11.23 -3.30
CA ARG A 173 -0.91 11.84 -4.41
C ARG A 173 -0.94 10.97 -5.67
N GLU A 174 -0.56 9.71 -5.54
CA GLU A 174 -0.60 8.70 -6.58
C GLU A 174 -1.05 7.36 -6.02
N ALA A 175 -1.70 6.55 -6.84
CA ALA A 175 -2.07 5.20 -6.48
C ALA A 175 -0.85 4.27 -6.45
N TYR A 176 -0.91 3.25 -5.61
CA TYR A 176 0.06 2.17 -5.63
C TYR A 176 -0.16 1.30 -6.87
N THR A 177 0.92 0.88 -7.52
CA THR A 177 0.87 0.00 -8.69
C THR A 177 1.85 -1.15 -8.52
N GLY A 178 1.51 -2.34 -9.03
CA GLY A 178 2.39 -3.50 -8.87
C GLY A 178 3.79 -3.30 -9.43
N ALA A 179 3.92 -2.59 -10.54
CA ALA A 179 5.21 -2.32 -11.18
C ALA A 179 6.12 -1.38 -10.37
N ARG A 180 5.55 -0.53 -9.51
CA ARG A 180 6.29 0.46 -8.71
C ARG A 180 6.15 0.24 -7.21
N LEU A 181 5.48 -0.84 -6.79
CA LEU A 181 5.10 -1.04 -5.38
C LEU A 181 6.28 -0.96 -4.44
N ASP A 182 7.37 -1.66 -4.74
CA ASP A 182 8.57 -1.67 -3.90
C ASP A 182 9.15 -0.27 -3.71
N ALA A 183 9.33 0.48 -4.81
CA ALA A 183 9.84 1.84 -4.76
C ALA A 183 8.87 2.79 -4.03
N GLN A 184 7.54 2.62 -4.21
CA GLN A 184 6.52 3.43 -3.54
C GLN A 184 6.49 3.16 -2.02
N LEU A 185 6.60 1.90 -1.61
CA LEU A 185 6.66 1.52 -0.19
C LEU A 185 7.96 1.98 0.46
N HIS A 186 9.09 1.88 -0.23
CA HIS A 186 10.37 2.39 0.25
C HIS A 186 10.32 3.91 0.45
N ASP A 187 9.85 4.67 -0.54
CA ASP A 187 9.69 6.13 -0.44
C ASP A 187 8.76 6.53 0.71
N GLN A 188 7.64 5.81 0.91
CA GLN A 188 6.73 6.07 2.02
C GLN A 188 7.37 5.81 3.38
N ALA A 189 8.11 4.71 3.52
CA ALA A 189 8.84 4.38 4.74
C ALA A 189 9.88 5.47 5.06
N HIS A 190 10.70 5.83 4.07
CA HIS A 190 11.69 6.88 4.22
C HIS A 190 11.05 8.21 4.67
N ARG A 191 10.02 8.68 3.94
CA ARG A 191 9.32 9.93 4.28
C ARG A 191 8.68 9.91 5.65
N PHE A 192 8.06 8.79 6.03
CA PHE A 192 7.43 8.66 7.35
C PHE A 192 8.45 8.68 8.48
N LEU A 193 9.53 7.92 8.35
CA LEU A 193 10.57 7.82 9.37
C LEU A 193 11.32 9.14 9.58
N HIS A 194 11.52 9.92 8.53
CA HIS A 194 12.15 11.25 8.58
C HIS A 194 11.16 12.40 8.87
N SER A 195 9.89 12.10 9.08
CA SER A 195 8.88 13.12 9.41
C SER A 195 8.93 13.51 10.89
N LYS A 196 8.28 14.65 11.22
CA LYS A 196 8.11 15.11 12.61
C LYS A 196 7.36 14.10 13.51
N LYS A 197 6.81 13.02 12.95
CA LYS A 197 6.11 11.94 13.68
C LYS A 197 7.09 11.00 14.39
N ASN A 198 8.36 11.07 14.02
CA ASN A 198 9.46 10.36 14.66
C ASN A 198 10.57 11.36 15.04
N ARG A 199 11.43 10.96 15.99
CA ARG A 199 12.67 11.65 16.31
C ARG A 199 13.75 10.59 16.54
N ILE A 200 14.70 10.52 15.62
CA ILE A 200 15.79 9.54 15.61
C ILE A 200 17.11 10.31 15.41
N PRO A 201 17.62 10.97 16.47
CA PRO A 201 18.88 11.71 16.40
C PRO A 201 20.08 10.79 16.50
N ALA A 202 21.23 11.24 16.03
CA ALA A 202 22.50 10.60 16.32
C ALA A 202 22.89 10.84 17.79
N GLY A 203 23.28 9.79 18.50
CA GLY A 203 24.11 9.88 19.70
C GLY A 203 23.45 10.19 21.04
N ASP A 204 22.12 10.30 21.18
CA ASP A 204 21.47 10.59 22.45
C ASP A 204 20.88 9.35 23.19
N GLY A 205 21.18 8.16 22.70
CA GLY A 205 20.83 6.88 23.36
C GLY A 205 19.35 6.55 23.35
N HIS A 206 18.44 7.45 22.94
CA HIS A 206 17.02 7.19 22.86
C HIS A 206 16.40 7.77 21.57
N ILE A 207 15.35 7.11 21.11
CA ILE A 207 14.54 7.54 19.97
C ILE A 207 13.07 7.63 20.37
N ALA A 208 12.35 8.55 19.73
CA ALA A 208 10.91 8.68 19.89
C ALA A 208 10.20 8.33 18.58
N LEU A 209 9.54 7.18 18.55
CA LEU A 209 8.86 6.65 17.38
C LEU A 209 7.37 6.96 17.41
N SER A 210 6.78 7.02 16.23
CA SER A 210 5.33 7.04 16.07
C SER A 210 4.67 5.86 16.78
N ARG A 211 3.50 6.06 17.32
CA ARG A 211 2.71 5.01 17.96
C ARG A 211 2.29 3.88 16.99
N ILE A 212 2.28 4.11 15.69
CA ILE A 212 2.11 3.06 14.68
C ILE A 212 3.15 1.95 14.88
N LEU A 213 4.42 2.32 15.11
CA LEU A 213 5.49 1.36 15.35
C LEU A 213 5.40 0.67 16.71
N LYS A 214 4.55 1.17 17.63
CA LYS A 214 4.18 0.44 18.85
C LYS A 214 3.09 -0.60 18.57
N TRP A 215 2.07 -0.21 17.83
CA TRP A 215 0.92 -1.08 17.56
C TRP A 215 1.28 -2.25 16.64
N TYR A 216 2.11 -1.98 15.65
CA TYR A 216 2.49 -2.92 14.59
C TYR A 216 3.96 -3.34 14.61
N GLY A 217 4.66 -3.07 15.70
CA GLY A 217 6.09 -3.38 15.84
C GLY A 217 6.42 -4.85 15.63
N SER A 218 5.50 -5.76 15.99
CA SER A 218 5.65 -7.21 15.78
C SER A 218 5.74 -7.61 14.31
N ASP A 219 5.18 -6.82 13.40
CA ASP A 219 5.27 -7.10 11.96
C ASP A 219 6.66 -6.80 11.39
N PHE A 220 7.45 -5.97 12.11
CA PHE A 220 8.85 -5.67 11.79
C PHE A 220 9.85 -6.62 12.48
N GLY A 221 9.37 -7.41 13.43
CA GLY A 221 10.15 -8.41 14.12
C GLY A 221 9.74 -8.59 15.59
N PRO A 222 10.21 -9.68 16.25
CA PRO A 222 9.69 -10.10 17.53
C PRO A 222 10.16 -9.24 18.73
N THR A 223 11.13 -8.36 18.53
CA THR A 223 11.70 -7.53 19.61
C THR A 223 11.90 -6.09 19.17
N THR A 224 12.03 -5.17 20.14
CA THR A 224 12.36 -3.76 19.86
C THR A 224 13.68 -3.61 19.09
N ALA A 225 14.67 -4.46 19.36
CA ALA A 225 15.92 -4.47 18.60
C ALA A 225 15.71 -4.96 17.15
N ALA A 226 14.82 -5.92 16.93
CA ALA A 226 14.46 -6.35 15.57
C ALA A 226 13.73 -5.24 14.80
N LEU A 227 12.80 -4.52 15.44
CA LEU A 227 12.18 -3.33 14.89
C LEU A 227 13.23 -2.29 14.47
N GLN A 228 14.19 -1.96 15.36
CA GLN A 228 15.25 -1.00 15.04
C GLN A 228 16.06 -1.44 13.82
N ARG A 229 16.47 -2.71 13.75
CA ARG A 229 17.18 -3.26 12.58
C ARG A 229 16.37 -3.14 11.29
N ALA A 230 15.06 -3.35 11.35
CA ALA A 230 14.19 -3.19 10.18
C ALA A 230 14.09 -1.72 9.71
N LEU A 231 14.31 -0.76 10.61
CA LEU A 231 14.33 0.67 10.27
C LEU A 231 15.71 1.15 9.78
N ALA A 232 16.80 0.47 10.12
CA ALA A 232 18.17 0.89 9.81
C ALA A 232 18.42 1.21 8.33
N PRO A 233 17.87 0.46 7.33
CA PRO A 233 18.09 0.74 5.90
C PRO A 233 17.55 2.09 5.41
N TYR A 234 16.77 2.80 6.21
CA TYR A 234 16.23 4.12 5.87
C TYR A 234 17.08 5.28 6.39
N PHE A 235 18.22 5.01 7.03
CA PHE A 235 19.11 5.99 7.63
C PHE A 235 20.54 5.77 7.15
N GLU A 236 21.42 6.72 7.46
CA GLU A 236 22.84 6.66 7.08
C GLU A 236 23.74 6.95 8.29
N GLY A 237 25.00 6.60 8.19
CA GLY A 237 26.06 6.87 9.18
C GLY A 237 25.73 6.33 10.57
N ALA A 238 26.11 7.06 11.61
CA ALA A 238 25.97 6.64 13.01
C ALA A 238 24.54 6.29 13.44
N VAL A 239 23.52 6.89 12.82
CA VAL A 239 22.11 6.54 13.10
C VAL A 239 21.80 5.14 12.56
N GLN A 240 22.21 4.85 11.33
CA GLN A 240 22.06 3.52 10.73
C GLN A 240 22.76 2.45 11.56
N ASP A 241 24.02 2.70 11.96
CA ASP A 241 24.81 1.77 12.74
C ASP A 241 24.16 1.46 14.11
N SER A 242 23.68 2.50 14.81
CA SER A 242 23.02 2.35 16.10
C SER A 242 21.68 1.60 15.97
N LEU A 243 20.89 1.88 14.94
CA LEU A 243 19.65 1.14 14.65
C LEU A 243 19.94 -0.31 14.29
N ALA A 244 20.98 -0.59 13.49
CA ALA A 244 21.38 -1.94 13.11
C ALA A 244 21.82 -2.78 14.32
N GLN A 245 22.40 -2.14 15.32
CA GLN A 245 22.78 -2.77 16.60
C GLN A 245 21.57 -2.90 17.56
N GLY A 246 20.49 -2.18 17.33
CA GLY A 246 19.35 -2.11 18.26
C GLY A 246 19.68 -1.35 19.54
N ALA A 247 20.57 -0.36 19.45
CA ALA A 247 21.21 0.29 20.59
C ALA A 247 20.36 1.36 21.28
N TYR A 248 19.29 1.84 20.62
CA TYR A 248 18.48 2.90 21.20
C TYR A 248 17.45 2.38 22.21
N GLU A 249 17.23 3.17 23.27
CA GLU A 249 16.02 3.10 24.08
C GLU A 249 14.84 3.67 23.27
N VAL A 250 13.77 2.88 23.09
CA VAL A 250 12.63 3.30 22.25
C VAL A 250 11.51 3.86 23.13
N ARG A 251 11.12 5.09 22.85
CA ARG A 251 9.93 5.75 23.38
C ARG A 251 8.91 5.95 22.26
N TYR A 252 7.62 6.06 22.62
CA TYR A 252 6.56 6.22 21.63
C TYR A 252 5.82 7.54 21.84
N ARG A 253 5.62 8.27 20.76
CA ARG A 253 4.92 9.55 20.77
C ARG A 253 3.41 9.36 20.96
N PRO A 254 2.69 10.33 21.52
CA PRO A 254 1.24 10.37 21.46
C PRO A 254 0.73 10.30 20.03
N TYR A 255 -0.47 9.77 19.85
CA TYR A 255 -1.11 9.70 18.54
C TYR A 255 -2.21 10.75 18.42
N ASP A 256 -2.08 11.62 17.44
CA ASP A 256 -3.05 12.65 17.14
C ASP A 256 -4.08 12.08 16.14
N TRP A 257 -5.30 11.88 16.61
CA TRP A 257 -6.44 11.37 15.85
C TRP A 257 -7.23 12.46 15.12
N THR A 258 -6.84 13.75 15.27
CA THR A 258 -7.46 14.84 14.51
C THR A 258 -7.42 14.52 13.03
N LEU A 259 -8.51 14.80 12.32
CA LEU A 259 -8.65 14.54 10.89
C LEU A 259 -7.51 15.19 10.10
N ASN A 260 -6.92 14.46 9.16
CA ASN A 260 -5.91 14.98 8.23
C ASN A 260 -6.55 15.85 7.13
N SER A 261 -7.38 16.80 7.55
CA SER A 261 -7.97 17.79 6.67
C SER A 261 -6.99 18.91 6.38
N GLN A 262 -7.03 19.45 5.17
CA GLN A 262 -6.37 20.71 4.85
C GLN A 262 -6.92 21.79 5.79
N SER A 263 -6.04 22.63 6.32
CA SER A 263 -6.49 23.80 7.07
C SER A 263 -7.20 24.75 6.11
N LEU A 264 -8.27 25.36 6.57
CA LEU A 264 -8.95 26.43 5.84
C LEU A 264 -8.18 27.77 5.91
N ASP A 265 -6.87 27.72 6.24
CA ASP A 265 -6.05 28.91 6.32
C ASP A 265 -5.95 29.58 4.95
N GLU A 266 -6.05 30.90 4.95
CA GLU A 266 -6.13 31.86 3.84
C GLU A 266 -4.90 31.82 2.90
N GLY A 267 -4.66 30.69 2.27
CA GLY A 267 -3.57 30.40 1.34
C GLY A 267 -3.82 29.07 0.66
N ALA A 268 -5.07 28.62 0.66
CA ALA A 268 -5.48 27.31 0.20
C ALA A 268 -4.86 26.97 -1.16
N TRP A 269 -4.10 25.90 -1.17
CA TRP A 269 -3.67 25.23 -2.38
C TRP A 269 -4.86 25.09 -3.36
N SER A 270 -4.78 25.79 -4.49
CA SER A 270 -5.81 25.72 -5.53
C SER A 270 -5.40 24.66 -6.55
N PRO A 271 -6.15 23.56 -6.71
CA PRO A 271 -5.89 22.59 -7.75
C PRO A 271 -6.09 23.24 -9.12
N GLY A 272 -5.01 23.37 -9.90
CA GLY A 272 -5.07 23.83 -11.29
C GLY A 272 -4.28 25.08 -11.65
N LYS A 273 -3.63 25.79 -10.74
CA LYS A 273 -2.62 26.77 -11.14
C LYS A 273 -1.32 26.06 -11.49
N ARG A 274 -1.11 25.79 -12.77
CA ARG A 274 0.23 25.54 -13.30
C ARG A 274 1.04 26.80 -13.06
N SER A 275 2.15 26.69 -12.34
CA SER A 275 3.19 27.72 -12.37
C SER A 275 3.70 27.77 -13.82
N GLY A 276 3.18 28.73 -14.59
CA GLY A 276 3.74 29.13 -15.86
C GLY A 276 4.89 30.09 -15.59
N SER A 277 6.05 29.68 -15.95
CA SER A 277 7.13 30.47 -16.57
C SER A 277 8.39 29.63 -16.59
#